data_40d592bcc473f4efe20f22c4f03244cd
#
_entry.id   40d592bcc473f4efe20f22c4f03244cd
#
_cell.length_a   1.000
_cell.length_b   1.000
_cell.length_c   1.000
_cell.angle_alpha   90.00
_cell.angle_beta   90.00
_cell.angle_gamma   90.00
#
_symmetry.space_group_name_H-M   'P 1'
#
loop_
_entity.id
_entity.type
_entity.pdbx_description
1 polymer ?
#
loop_
_entity_poly.entity_id
_entity_poly.type
_entity_poly.pdbx_seq_one_letter_code
_entity_poly.pdbx_strand_id
1 'polypeptide(L)'
;MRRIFITAISLVIGVVATMAQPKAGTFFIIPRLGVAIAKVTGDKVYTNLASAYGDATHSNYKPGLMAGVDFEYQFSDMLAASIGAYYSRQGERFDDVKEAHDMSTKQWNEVRDWKQHHDYVNVPLMASAYVADNLALKVGVQVGFNVDGKMEYTEASFVRDQAGVGSTESVKKIKGDVKLKKVDFAIPVGISYEYMNVILDARYNIGLTKVYDNIDGKNSVFTFSAGYRFSL
;
A
#
# COMPACT_ATOMS: atom_id res chain seq x y z
N MET A 1 18.67 -19.33 3.36
CA MET A 1 17.99 -18.08 3.06
C MET A 1 18.55 -16.88 3.81
N ARG A 2 18.79 -16.96 5.13
CA ARG A 2 19.37 -15.86 5.94
C ARG A 2 20.75 -15.36 5.46
N ARG A 3 21.61 -16.25 4.96
CA ARG A 3 22.96 -15.90 4.47
C ARG A 3 22.95 -15.21 3.10
N ILE A 4 21.96 -15.51 2.25
CA ILE A 4 21.81 -14.87 0.92
C ILE A 4 21.33 -13.42 1.06
N PHE A 5 20.45 -13.12 2.04
CA PHE A 5 20.02 -11.76 2.34
C PHE A 5 21.16 -10.88 2.87
N ILE A 6 22.02 -11.43 3.74
CA ILE A 6 23.17 -10.70 4.28
C ILE A 6 24.21 -10.42 3.19
N THR A 7 24.44 -11.37 2.28
CA THR A 7 25.36 -11.19 1.15
C THR A 7 24.83 -10.19 0.12
N ALA A 8 23.52 -10.17 -0.14
CA ALA A 8 22.90 -9.19 -1.02
C ALA A 8 22.96 -7.76 -0.44
N ILE A 9 22.73 -7.60 0.87
CA ILE A 9 22.87 -6.31 1.56
C ILE A 9 24.35 -5.86 1.58
N SER A 10 25.31 -6.79 1.79
CA SER A 10 26.73 -6.45 1.78
C SER A 10 27.25 -6.09 0.38
N LEU A 11 26.67 -6.64 -0.68
CA LEU A 11 27.03 -6.30 -2.07
C LEU A 11 26.54 -4.91 -2.47
N VAL A 12 25.41 -4.45 -1.91
CA VAL A 12 24.87 -3.09 -2.12
C VAL A 12 25.70 -2.02 -1.40
N ILE A 13 26.32 -2.37 -0.27
CA ILE A 13 27.15 -1.44 0.53
C ILE A 13 28.57 -1.31 -0.04
N GLY A 14 29.03 -2.24 -0.88
CA GLY A 14 30.41 -2.32 -1.37
C GLY A 14 30.75 -1.46 -2.61
N VAL A 15 29.79 -0.81 -3.25
CA VAL A 15 30.04 0.05 -4.42
C VAL A 15 29.90 1.52 -4.01
N VAL A 16 30.86 2.02 -3.22
CA VAL A 16 31.06 3.46 -3.04
C VAL A 16 31.79 3.97 -4.29
N ALA A 17 31.06 4.13 -5.38
CA ALA A 17 31.53 4.99 -6.47
C ALA A 17 31.37 6.43 -5.99
N THR A 18 32.44 7.22 -6.05
CA THR A 18 32.47 8.66 -5.81
C THR A 18 31.60 9.36 -6.85
N MET A 19 30.29 9.35 -6.63
CA MET A 19 29.33 10.09 -7.43
C MET A 19 29.02 11.39 -6.68
N ALA A 20 29.13 12.49 -7.38
CA ALA A 20 28.89 13.81 -6.82
C ALA A 20 27.46 13.89 -6.31
N GLN A 21 27.27 14.28 -5.05
CA GLN A 21 25.98 14.65 -4.48
C GLN A 21 25.33 15.74 -5.36
N PRO A 22 23.99 15.79 -5.42
CA PRO A 22 23.31 16.86 -6.15
C PRO A 22 23.78 18.24 -5.70
N LYS A 23 24.12 19.10 -6.64
CA LYS A 23 24.62 20.44 -6.33
C LYS A 23 23.52 21.29 -5.68
N ALA A 24 23.89 22.04 -4.67
CA ALA A 24 23.02 23.06 -4.06
C ALA A 24 22.52 24.06 -5.11
N GLY A 25 21.26 24.50 -4.97
CA GLY A 25 20.61 25.45 -5.87
C GLY A 25 20.02 24.84 -7.14
N THR A 26 20.02 23.52 -7.28
CA THR A 26 19.50 22.83 -8.47
C THR A 26 18.08 22.33 -8.25
N PHE A 27 17.24 22.46 -9.29
CA PHE A 27 15.91 21.84 -9.35
C PHE A 27 15.98 20.53 -10.16
N PHE A 28 15.17 19.59 -9.73
CA PHE A 28 15.07 18.28 -10.36
C PHE A 28 13.62 17.89 -10.60
N ILE A 29 13.40 17.12 -11.67
CA ILE A 29 12.17 16.36 -11.91
C ILE A 29 12.52 14.89 -11.83
N ILE A 30 11.70 14.13 -11.06
CA ILE A 30 11.96 12.72 -10.77
C ILE A 30 10.67 11.93 -11.04
N PRO A 31 10.43 11.47 -12.29
CA PRO A 31 9.38 10.49 -12.53
C PRO A 31 9.71 9.19 -11.79
N ARG A 32 8.65 8.55 -11.23
CA ARG A 32 8.78 7.32 -10.44
C ARG A 32 7.70 6.31 -10.82
N LEU A 33 8.08 5.06 -10.78
CA LEU A 33 7.19 3.91 -10.90
C LEU A 33 7.51 2.93 -9.77
N GLY A 34 6.48 2.29 -9.22
CA GLY A 34 6.70 1.38 -8.10
C GLY A 34 5.46 0.61 -7.69
N VAL A 35 5.54 0.06 -6.48
CA VAL A 35 4.46 -0.70 -5.85
C VAL A 35 4.10 -0.06 -4.51
N ALA A 36 2.81 -0.06 -4.21
CA ALA A 36 2.25 0.27 -2.91
C ALA A 36 1.70 -1.00 -2.27
N ILE A 37 2.19 -1.37 -1.09
CA ILE A 37 1.74 -2.52 -0.33
C ILE A 37 0.94 -1.98 0.84
N ALA A 38 -0.37 -2.02 0.74
CA ALA A 38 -1.30 -1.32 1.62
C ALA A 38 -2.20 -2.26 2.40
N LYS A 39 -2.59 -1.82 3.60
CA LYS A 39 -3.74 -2.35 4.36
C LYS A 39 -4.40 -1.21 5.14
N VAL A 40 -5.62 -1.45 5.60
CA VAL A 40 -6.25 -0.61 6.60
C VAL A 40 -5.99 -1.22 7.97
N THR A 41 -5.42 -0.43 8.89
CA THR A 41 -5.18 -0.82 10.29
C THR A 41 -6.36 -0.38 11.15
N GLY A 42 -6.66 -1.11 12.19
CA GLY A 42 -7.76 -0.79 13.12
C GLY A 42 -8.44 -2.06 13.61
N ASP A 43 -9.57 -1.87 14.25
CA ASP A 43 -10.38 -2.98 14.77
C ASP A 43 -10.92 -3.85 13.63
N LYS A 44 -11.32 -5.06 14.02
CA LYS A 44 -11.86 -6.09 13.15
C LYS A 44 -12.95 -5.52 12.22
N VAL A 45 -12.74 -5.68 10.93
CA VAL A 45 -13.77 -5.34 9.94
C VAL A 45 -14.78 -6.49 9.89
N TYR A 46 -15.99 -6.24 10.37
CA TYR A 46 -17.08 -7.20 10.26
C TYR A 46 -17.73 -7.02 8.87
N THR A 47 -17.85 -8.09 8.13
CA THR A 47 -18.72 -8.12 6.96
C THR A 47 -20.16 -8.30 7.41
N ASN A 48 -21.14 -7.89 6.61
CA ASN A 48 -22.52 -8.27 6.86
C ASN A 48 -22.71 -9.80 6.90
N LEU A 49 -21.91 -10.54 6.12
CA LEU A 49 -21.85 -11.99 6.13
C LEU A 49 -21.13 -12.50 7.38
N ALA A 50 -19.94 -11.99 7.69
CA ALA A 50 -19.22 -12.35 8.89
C ALA A 50 -19.98 -11.96 10.18
N SER A 51 -20.68 -10.82 10.20
CA SER A 51 -21.51 -10.45 11.35
C SER A 51 -22.73 -11.35 11.52
N ALA A 52 -23.31 -11.85 10.44
CA ALA A 52 -24.40 -12.82 10.49
C ALA A 52 -23.95 -14.17 11.07
N TYR A 53 -22.67 -14.51 10.93
CA TYR A 53 -22.09 -15.79 11.36
C TYR A 53 -21.12 -15.65 12.54
N GLY A 54 -20.92 -14.44 13.05
CA GLY A 54 -20.10 -14.18 14.24
C GLY A 54 -18.61 -14.13 14.03
N ASP A 55 -18.10 -14.34 12.79
CA ASP A 55 -16.68 -14.32 12.48
C ASP A 55 -16.18 -12.93 12.10
N ALA A 56 -15.05 -12.56 12.68
CA ALA A 56 -14.34 -11.35 12.30
C ALA A 56 -13.28 -11.69 11.25
N THR A 57 -13.23 -10.92 10.19
CA THR A 57 -12.16 -11.01 9.20
C THR A 57 -11.11 -9.93 9.43
N HIS A 58 -9.85 -10.23 9.09
CA HIS A 58 -8.73 -9.34 9.30
C HIS A 58 -8.27 -8.76 7.97
N SER A 59 -7.93 -7.48 8.01
CA SER A 59 -7.29 -6.79 6.89
C SER A 59 -5.84 -7.23 6.75
N ASN A 60 -5.47 -7.64 5.53
CA ASN A 60 -4.12 -8.04 5.16
C ASN A 60 -3.55 -7.11 4.09
N TYR A 61 -2.22 -7.04 4.03
CA TYR A 61 -1.53 -6.26 3.04
C TYR A 61 -1.82 -6.74 1.62
N LYS A 62 -2.10 -5.77 0.74
CA LYS A 62 -2.38 -5.99 -0.67
C LYS A 62 -1.45 -5.12 -1.52
N PRO A 63 -0.71 -5.72 -2.48
CA PRO A 63 0.10 -4.96 -3.41
C PRO A 63 -0.78 -4.26 -4.48
N GLY A 64 -0.33 -3.09 -4.90
CA GLY A 64 -0.89 -2.32 -6.00
C GLY A 64 0.18 -1.49 -6.67
N LEU A 65 -0.10 -0.96 -7.84
CA LEU A 65 0.84 -0.12 -8.61
C LEU A 65 0.80 1.32 -8.11
N MET A 66 1.93 2.01 -8.21
CA MET A 66 2.03 3.45 -8.07
C MET A 66 2.88 4.05 -9.18
N ALA A 67 2.52 5.24 -9.62
CA ALA A 67 3.29 6.03 -10.57
C ALA A 67 3.08 7.52 -10.30
N GLY A 68 4.11 8.32 -10.56
CA GLY A 68 4.02 9.76 -10.33
C GLY A 68 5.32 10.49 -10.59
N VAL A 69 5.40 11.71 -10.10
CA VAL A 69 6.55 12.59 -10.30
C VAL A 69 6.79 13.41 -9.03
N ASP A 70 8.07 13.60 -8.67
CA ASP A 70 8.52 14.59 -7.70
C ASP A 70 9.18 15.77 -8.41
N PHE A 71 8.94 16.97 -7.88
CA PHE A 71 9.75 18.15 -8.07
C PHE A 71 10.60 18.36 -6.83
N GLU A 72 11.91 18.33 -6.97
CA GLU A 72 12.84 18.41 -5.85
C GLU A 72 13.76 19.62 -6.01
N TYR A 73 14.01 20.34 -4.91
CA TYR A 73 14.98 21.41 -4.83
C TYR A 73 16.06 21.07 -3.81
N GLN A 74 17.31 21.15 -4.24
CA GLN A 74 18.48 20.92 -3.41
C GLN A 74 18.91 22.23 -2.74
N PHE A 75 18.71 22.35 -1.42
CA PHE A 75 19.10 23.55 -0.66
C PHE A 75 20.61 23.60 -0.37
N SER A 76 21.17 22.45 -0.07
CA SER A 76 22.60 22.25 0.20
C SER A 76 22.98 20.83 -0.20
N ASP A 77 24.26 20.50 -0.14
CA ASP A 77 24.75 19.14 -0.44
C ASP A 77 24.09 18.07 0.47
N MET A 78 23.59 18.47 1.65
CA MET A 78 22.98 17.56 2.62
C MET A 78 21.46 17.64 2.68
N LEU A 79 20.81 18.71 2.16
CA LEU A 79 19.38 18.93 2.38
C LEU A 79 18.65 19.25 1.08
N ALA A 80 17.54 18.54 0.89
CA ALA A 80 16.59 18.80 -0.20
C ALA A 80 15.14 18.78 0.30
N ALA A 81 14.26 19.43 -0.45
CA ALA A 81 12.82 19.27 -0.27
C ALA A 81 12.16 18.93 -1.61
N SER A 82 11.10 18.16 -1.56
CA SER A 82 10.33 17.80 -2.75
C SER A 82 8.84 17.87 -2.51
N ILE A 83 8.11 18.20 -3.56
CA ILE A 83 6.66 18.01 -3.66
C ILE A 83 6.38 17.04 -4.79
N GLY A 84 5.48 16.09 -4.57
CA GLY A 84 5.15 15.07 -5.56
C GLY A 84 3.67 15.00 -5.87
N ALA A 85 3.35 14.28 -6.95
CA ALA A 85 2.00 13.86 -7.29
C ALA A 85 2.05 12.41 -7.78
N TYR A 86 1.29 11.52 -7.13
CA TYR A 86 1.31 10.09 -7.38
C TYR A 86 -0.08 9.52 -7.47
N TYR A 87 -0.38 8.80 -8.55
CA TYR A 87 -1.46 7.84 -8.54
C TYR A 87 -0.99 6.57 -7.83
N SER A 88 -1.81 6.05 -6.92
CA SER A 88 -1.48 4.85 -6.16
C SER A 88 -2.73 3.99 -5.96
N ARG A 89 -2.68 2.76 -6.43
CA ARG A 89 -3.67 1.74 -6.12
C ARG A 89 -3.33 1.10 -4.80
N GLN A 90 -4.11 1.39 -3.80
CA GLN A 90 -4.00 0.87 -2.44
C GLN A 90 -5.15 -0.12 -2.15
N GLY A 91 -5.47 -0.30 -0.88
CA GLY A 91 -6.57 -1.11 -0.41
C GLY A 91 -6.08 -2.27 0.45
N GLU A 92 -6.93 -3.28 0.56
CA GLU A 92 -6.72 -4.39 1.48
C GLU A 92 -7.29 -5.68 0.89
N ARG A 93 -6.87 -6.80 1.45
CA ARG A 93 -7.50 -8.09 1.24
C ARG A 93 -7.89 -8.67 2.59
N PHE A 94 -8.92 -9.48 2.60
CA PHE A 94 -9.43 -10.12 3.82
C PHE A 94 -9.17 -11.61 3.79
N ASP A 95 -9.12 -12.20 4.98
CA ASP A 95 -9.08 -13.66 5.09
C ASP A 95 -10.41 -14.26 4.63
N ASP A 96 -10.35 -15.46 4.08
CA ASP A 96 -11.53 -16.19 3.65
C ASP A 96 -12.40 -16.54 4.87
N VAL A 97 -13.70 -16.30 4.77
CA VAL A 97 -14.68 -16.76 5.75
C VAL A 97 -15.15 -18.15 5.31
N LYS A 98 -14.75 -19.16 6.07
CA LYS A 98 -15.09 -20.55 5.79
C LYS A 98 -16.25 -21.02 6.68
N GLU A 99 -17.14 -21.78 6.08
CA GLU A 99 -18.09 -22.63 6.74
C GLU A 99 -19.07 -21.93 7.72
N ALA A 100 -19.67 -20.84 7.27
CA ALA A 100 -20.84 -20.32 7.96
C ALA A 100 -22.03 -21.27 7.72
N HIS A 101 -22.48 -21.95 8.77
CA HIS A 101 -23.55 -22.94 8.71
C HIS A 101 -24.90 -22.33 9.13
N ASP A 102 -25.87 -22.37 8.22
CA ASP A 102 -27.26 -22.16 8.58
C ASP A 102 -27.90 -23.50 8.97
N MET A 103 -28.10 -23.72 10.28
CA MET A 103 -28.67 -24.95 10.83
C MET A 103 -30.09 -25.24 10.34
N SER A 104 -30.83 -24.23 9.92
CA SER A 104 -32.22 -24.36 9.45
C SER A 104 -32.31 -24.89 8.04
N THR A 105 -31.38 -24.50 7.16
CA THR A 105 -31.38 -24.82 5.73
C THR A 105 -30.37 -25.90 5.35
N LYS A 106 -29.51 -26.33 6.28
CA LYS A 106 -28.33 -27.19 6.03
C LYS A 106 -27.40 -26.59 4.96
N GLN A 107 -27.46 -25.29 4.75
CA GLN A 107 -26.71 -24.57 3.75
C GLN A 107 -25.41 -24.05 4.37
N TRP A 108 -24.32 -24.21 3.64
CA TRP A 108 -23.01 -23.70 4.01
C TRP A 108 -22.64 -22.56 3.07
N ASN A 109 -22.21 -21.45 3.63
CA ASN A 109 -21.82 -20.29 2.86
C ASN A 109 -20.34 -19.97 3.12
N GLU A 110 -19.63 -19.67 2.06
CA GLU A 110 -18.24 -19.24 2.12
C GLU A 110 -18.06 -17.92 1.39
N VAL A 111 -17.20 -17.08 1.92
CA VAL A 111 -16.73 -15.86 1.24
C VAL A 111 -15.23 -15.99 1.02
N ARG A 112 -14.80 -15.97 -0.23
CA ARG A 112 -13.42 -16.16 -0.65
C ARG A 112 -12.93 -14.98 -1.46
N ASP A 113 -11.60 -14.80 -1.49
CA ASP A 113 -10.91 -13.82 -2.34
C ASP A 113 -11.42 -12.38 -2.18
N TRP A 114 -11.83 -12.00 -0.98
CA TRP A 114 -12.33 -10.66 -0.77
C TRP A 114 -11.21 -9.63 -0.78
N LYS A 115 -11.32 -8.68 -1.70
CA LYS A 115 -10.35 -7.61 -1.92
C LYS A 115 -11.06 -6.28 -2.07
N GLN A 116 -10.45 -5.26 -1.53
CA GLN A 116 -10.84 -3.88 -1.78
C GLN A 116 -9.71 -3.14 -2.49
N HIS A 117 -10.08 -2.27 -3.43
CA HIS A 117 -9.19 -1.37 -4.15
C HIS A 117 -9.55 0.05 -3.76
N HIS A 118 -8.56 0.80 -3.30
CA HIS A 118 -8.69 2.19 -2.93
C HIS A 118 -7.69 2.98 -3.78
N ASP A 119 -8.17 3.66 -4.79
CA ASP A 119 -7.32 4.42 -5.70
C ASP A 119 -7.19 5.85 -5.20
N TYR A 120 -5.94 6.31 -5.04
CA TYR A 120 -5.62 7.64 -4.52
C TYR A 120 -4.74 8.43 -5.48
N VAL A 121 -4.94 9.75 -5.49
CA VAL A 121 -3.94 10.72 -5.91
C VAL A 121 -3.31 11.29 -4.65
N ASN A 122 -2.03 10.99 -4.42
CA ASN A 122 -1.28 11.40 -3.24
C ASN A 122 -0.36 12.57 -3.58
N VAL A 123 -0.34 13.57 -2.72
CA VAL A 123 0.52 14.76 -2.83
C VAL A 123 1.41 14.82 -1.58
N PRO A 124 2.60 14.20 -1.59
CA PRO A 124 3.58 14.31 -0.52
C PRO A 124 4.39 15.60 -0.64
N LEU A 125 4.66 16.22 0.50
CA LEU A 125 5.70 17.23 0.70
C LEU A 125 6.75 16.62 1.61
N MET A 126 7.98 16.45 1.08
CA MET A 126 9.06 15.70 1.75
C MET A 126 10.27 16.59 2.00
N ALA A 127 10.91 16.39 3.14
CA ALA A 127 12.28 16.82 3.41
C ALA A 127 13.21 15.60 3.30
N SER A 128 14.37 15.79 2.70
CA SER A 128 15.41 14.77 2.53
C SER A 128 16.71 15.25 3.18
N ALA A 129 17.34 14.37 3.97
CA ALA A 129 18.64 14.60 4.55
C ALA A 129 19.61 13.52 4.07
N TYR A 130 20.65 13.91 3.34
CA TYR A 130 21.70 13.00 2.90
C TYR A 130 22.63 12.69 4.08
N VAL A 131 22.60 11.44 4.55
CA VAL A 131 23.38 10.95 5.71
C VAL A 131 24.66 10.27 5.30
N ALA A 132 24.77 9.90 4.04
CA ALA A 132 25.97 9.38 3.38
C ALA A 132 25.87 9.70 1.89
N ASP A 133 26.95 9.48 1.15
CA ASP A 133 26.96 9.62 -0.29
C ASP A 133 25.82 8.81 -0.89
N ASN A 134 24.96 9.47 -1.66
CA ASN A 134 23.83 8.87 -2.35
C ASN A 134 22.70 8.30 -1.46
N LEU A 135 22.80 8.35 -0.13
CA LEU A 135 21.82 7.82 0.82
C LEU A 135 21.11 8.95 1.54
N ALA A 136 19.80 9.08 1.36
CA ALA A 136 19.00 10.08 2.03
C ALA A 136 17.92 9.46 2.92
N LEU A 137 17.75 10.03 4.11
CA LEU A 137 16.58 9.83 4.96
C LEU A 137 15.52 10.86 4.57
N LYS A 138 14.27 10.42 4.54
CA LYS A 138 13.14 11.25 4.12
C LYS A 138 12.03 11.25 5.15
N VAL A 139 11.43 12.41 5.36
CA VAL A 139 10.25 12.57 6.21
C VAL A 139 9.38 13.68 5.62
N GLY A 140 8.08 13.59 5.83
CA GLY A 140 7.19 14.60 5.28
C GLY A 140 5.75 14.50 5.77
N VAL A 141 4.89 15.20 5.05
CA VAL A 141 3.44 15.14 5.19
C VAL A 141 2.83 14.82 3.83
N GLN A 142 1.73 14.09 3.82
CA GLN A 142 1.05 13.72 2.58
C GLN A 142 -0.44 13.95 2.72
N VAL A 143 -1.02 14.52 1.67
CA VAL A 143 -2.47 14.56 1.47
C VAL A 143 -2.82 13.57 0.35
N GLY A 144 -3.74 12.67 0.61
CA GLY A 144 -4.28 11.71 -0.35
C GLY A 144 -5.72 12.06 -0.71
N PHE A 145 -6.03 12.07 -1.99
CA PHE A 145 -7.40 12.25 -2.51
C PHE A 145 -7.89 10.92 -3.06
N ASN A 146 -8.93 10.35 -2.43
CA ASN A 146 -9.55 9.14 -2.95
C ASN A 146 -10.32 9.45 -4.24
N VAL A 147 -10.02 8.71 -5.30
CA VAL A 147 -10.61 8.86 -6.63
C VAL A 147 -11.50 7.70 -7.03
N ASP A 148 -11.29 6.51 -6.46
CA ASP A 148 -12.13 5.32 -6.68
C ASP A 148 -12.05 4.36 -5.50
N GLY A 149 -13.14 3.64 -5.22
CA GLY A 149 -13.21 2.60 -4.19
C GLY A 149 -14.06 1.44 -4.69
N LYS A 150 -13.45 0.25 -4.82
CA LYS A 150 -14.14 -0.96 -5.31
C LYS A 150 -13.86 -2.15 -4.43
N MET A 151 -14.84 -3.04 -4.32
CA MET A 151 -14.68 -4.34 -3.69
C MET A 151 -15.05 -5.45 -4.65
N GLU A 152 -14.39 -6.60 -4.47
CA GLU A 152 -14.76 -7.85 -5.12
C GLU A 152 -14.57 -9.02 -4.15
N TYR A 153 -15.49 -9.97 -4.19
CA TYR A 153 -15.39 -11.23 -3.46
C TYR A 153 -16.16 -12.34 -4.18
N THR A 154 -15.87 -13.57 -3.83
CA THR A 154 -16.58 -14.75 -4.33
C THR A 154 -17.40 -15.34 -3.20
N GLU A 155 -18.70 -15.46 -3.41
CA GLU A 155 -19.64 -16.14 -2.53
C GLU A 155 -19.91 -17.53 -3.09
N ALA A 156 -19.74 -18.58 -2.27
CA ALA A 156 -20.06 -19.95 -2.61
C ALA A 156 -21.06 -20.51 -1.60
N SER A 157 -22.15 -21.09 -2.10
CA SER A 157 -23.15 -21.77 -1.31
C SER A 157 -23.19 -23.25 -1.70
N PHE A 158 -23.23 -24.15 -0.69
CA PHE A 158 -23.32 -25.57 -0.90
C PHE A 158 -24.10 -26.26 0.20
N VAL A 159 -24.73 -27.40 -0.11
CA VAL A 159 -25.43 -28.26 0.85
C VAL A 159 -24.56 -29.47 1.12
N ARG A 160 -24.35 -29.78 2.40
CA ARG A 160 -23.70 -31.04 2.82
C ARG A 160 -24.76 -32.10 3.16
N ASP A 161 -24.57 -33.30 2.67
CA ASP A 161 -25.36 -34.44 3.10
C ASP A 161 -24.95 -34.95 4.48
N GLN A 162 -25.65 -35.98 5.00
CA GLN A 162 -25.35 -36.56 6.31
C GLN A 162 -23.98 -37.27 6.36
N ALA A 163 -23.37 -37.57 5.21
CA ALA A 163 -22.04 -38.16 5.12
C ALA A 163 -20.91 -37.09 5.03
N GLY A 164 -21.26 -35.80 5.06
CA GLY A 164 -20.30 -34.69 4.95
C GLY A 164 -19.81 -34.44 3.52
N VAL A 165 -20.37 -35.12 2.53
CA VAL A 165 -20.09 -34.90 1.11
C VAL A 165 -20.99 -33.76 0.64
N GLY A 166 -20.40 -32.61 0.30
CA GLY A 166 -21.14 -31.46 -0.18
C GLY A 166 -21.09 -31.33 -1.69
N SER A 167 -22.18 -30.89 -2.28
CA SER A 167 -22.21 -30.37 -3.65
C SER A 167 -22.24 -28.86 -3.65
N THR A 168 -21.45 -28.21 -4.51
CA THR A 168 -21.52 -26.77 -4.71
C THR A 168 -22.83 -26.43 -5.42
N GLU A 169 -23.71 -25.67 -4.78
CA GLU A 169 -24.95 -25.26 -5.40
C GLU A 169 -24.77 -24.03 -6.29
N SER A 170 -24.04 -23.05 -5.81
CA SER A 170 -23.79 -21.84 -6.57
C SER A 170 -22.46 -21.19 -6.20
N VAL A 171 -21.77 -20.63 -7.19
CA VAL A 171 -20.62 -19.78 -7.02
C VAL A 171 -20.88 -18.45 -7.74
N LYS A 172 -20.86 -17.34 -7.00
CA LYS A 172 -21.14 -16.02 -7.55
C LYS A 172 -20.00 -15.06 -7.21
N LYS A 173 -19.44 -14.43 -8.25
CA LYS A 173 -18.49 -13.32 -8.06
C LYS A 173 -19.28 -12.01 -7.92
N ILE A 174 -19.09 -11.34 -6.79
CA ILE A 174 -19.75 -10.08 -6.45
C ILE A 174 -18.74 -8.95 -6.56
N LYS A 175 -19.18 -7.86 -7.19
CA LYS A 175 -18.43 -6.61 -7.30
C LYS A 175 -19.31 -5.46 -6.88
N GLY A 176 -18.73 -4.48 -6.20
CA GLY A 176 -19.46 -3.30 -5.74
C GLY A 176 -18.53 -2.14 -5.46
N ASP A 177 -19.13 -0.97 -5.23
CA ASP A 177 -18.40 0.22 -4.84
C ASP A 177 -18.25 0.27 -3.32
N VAL A 178 -17.13 0.83 -2.85
CA VAL A 178 -16.84 1.08 -1.44
C VAL A 178 -16.82 2.57 -1.21
N LYS A 179 -17.62 3.03 -0.25
CA LYS A 179 -17.64 4.44 0.14
C LYS A 179 -16.47 4.72 1.08
N LEU A 180 -15.51 5.49 0.60
CA LEU A 180 -14.32 5.92 1.31
C LEU A 180 -14.38 7.43 1.60
N LYS A 181 -13.67 7.88 2.63
CA LYS A 181 -13.43 9.30 2.83
C LYS A 181 -12.62 9.88 1.68
N LYS A 182 -13.00 11.07 1.21
CA LYS A 182 -12.38 11.70 0.05
C LYS A 182 -10.95 12.15 0.28
N VAL A 183 -10.61 12.47 1.54
CA VAL A 183 -9.28 13.02 1.89
C VAL A 183 -8.67 12.17 2.99
N ASP A 184 -7.41 11.82 2.79
CA ASP A 184 -6.56 11.09 3.74
C ASP A 184 -5.30 11.90 4.03
N PHE A 185 -4.85 11.89 5.29
CA PHE A 185 -3.59 12.49 5.72
C PHE A 185 -2.65 11.42 6.24
N ALA A 186 -1.37 11.52 5.86
CA ALA A 186 -0.35 10.58 6.30
C ALA A 186 0.99 11.29 6.59
N ILE A 187 1.83 10.62 7.37
CA ILE A 187 3.24 10.97 7.58
C ILE A 187 4.08 9.93 6.84
N PRO A 188 4.64 10.25 5.67
CA PRO A 188 5.63 9.42 5.02
C PRO A 188 6.99 9.54 5.72
N VAL A 189 7.61 8.40 6.01
CA VAL A 189 9.01 8.27 6.43
C VAL A 189 9.70 7.29 5.51
N GLY A 190 10.95 7.53 5.14
CA GLY A 190 11.59 6.68 4.17
C GLY A 190 13.09 6.87 4.03
N ILE A 191 13.61 6.11 3.10
CA ILE A 191 15.02 6.06 2.74
C ILE A 191 15.11 5.99 1.22
N SER A 192 16.07 6.68 0.63
CA SER A 192 16.36 6.57 -0.79
C SER A 192 17.85 6.44 -1.03
N TYR A 193 18.19 5.67 -2.06
CA TYR A 193 19.54 5.51 -2.55
C TYR A 193 19.60 5.87 -4.02
N GLU A 194 20.60 6.67 -4.40
CA GLU A 194 20.80 7.13 -5.76
C GLU A 194 22.05 6.51 -6.38
N TYR A 195 21.93 6.04 -7.60
CA TYR A 195 23.05 5.56 -8.40
C TYR A 195 22.86 5.95 -9.86
N MET A 196 23.81 6.70 -10.43
CA MET A 196 23.74 7.17 -11.84
C MET A 196 22.39 7.82 -12.19
N ASN A 197 21.90 8.73 -11.34
CA ASN A 197 20.59 9.40 -11.46
C ASN A 197 19.37 8.46 -11.30
N VAL A 198 19.57 7.16 -11.10
CA VAL A 198 18.50 6.23 -10.74
C VAL A 198 18.32 6.27 -9.22
N ILE A 199 17.13 6.56 -8.77
CA ILE A 199 16.78 6.64 -7.36
C ILE A 199 15.91 5.44 -7.01
N LEU A 200 16.36 4.63 -6.07
CA LEU A 200 15.54 3.64 -5.38
C LEU A 200 15.03 4.24 -4.08
N ASP A 201 13.75 4.11 -3.83
CA ASP A 201 13.07 4.77 -2.71
C ASP A 201 12.15 3.76 -2.02
N ALA A 202 12.25 3.70 -0.69
CA ALA A 202 11.38 2.91 0.16
C ALA A 202 10.77 3.83 1.22
N ARG A 203 9.43 3.87 1.30
CA ARG A 203 8.69 4.72 2.26
C ARG A 203 7.66 3.89 3.00
N TYR A 204 7.42 4.28 4.24
CA TYR A 204 6.26 3.87 5.01
C TYR A 204 5.38 5.09 5.27
N ASN A 205 4.15 5.04 4.78
CA ASN A 205 3.17 6.10 4.94
C ASN A 205 2.24 5.74 6.11
N ILE A 206 2.36 6.49 7.20
CA ILE A 206 1.59 6.31 8.44
C ILE A 206 0.30 7.12 8.30
N GLY A 207 -0.82 6.45 8.07
CA GLY A 207 -2.13 7.10 7.97
C GLY A 207 -2.55 7.72 9.30
N LEU A 208 -3.04 8.95 9.24
CA LEU A 208 -3.51 9.70 10.41
C LEU A 208 -5.04 9.72 10.50
N THR A 209 -5.71 9.69 9.36
CA THR A 209 -7.17 9.83 9.23
C THR A 209 -7.85 8.49 9.02
N LYS A 210 -9.14 8.43 9.36
CA LYS A 210 -9.97 7.24 9.11
C LYS A 210 -10.28 7.12 7.62
N VAL A 211 -10.18 5.91 7.09
CA VAL A 211 -10.51 5.58 5.69
C VAL A 211 -12.02 5.49 5.48
N TYR A 212 -12.74 5.00 6.49
CA TYR A 212 -14.19 4.82 6.47
C TYR A 212 -14.88 5.77 7.45
N ASP A 213 -16.19 6.02 7.25
CA ASP A 213 -16.96 6.86 8.17
C ASP A 213 -17.28 6.15 9.50
N ASN A 214 -17.59 4.85 9.45
CA ASN A 214 -18.14 4.09 10.56
C ASN A 214 -17.15 3.10 11.18
N ILE A 215 -15.91 3.02 10.70
CA ILE A 215 -14.89 2.07 11.14
C ILE A 215 -13.61 2.82 11.46
N ASP A 216 -13.02 2.52 12.61
CA ASP A 216 -11.72 3.07 13.01
C ASP A 216 -10.57 2.35 12.27
N GLY A 217 -10.43 2.66 10.98
CA GLY A 217 -9.37 2.12 10.14
C GLY A 217 -8.55 3.24 9.51
N LYS A 218 -7.22 3.12 9.56
CA LYS A 218 -6.26 4.06 8.97
C LYS A 218 -5.40 3.34 7.94
N ASN A 219 -5.00 4.06 6.88
CA ASN A 219 -4.09 3.53 5.89
C ASN A 219 -2.70 3.23 6.49
N SER A 220 -2.16 2.08 6.15
CA SER A 220 -0.78 1.68 6.45
C SER A 220 -0.17 1.20 5.14
N VAL A 221 0.76 1.97 4.57
CA VAL A 221 1.22 1.74 3.20
C VAL A 221 2.73 1.75 3.12
N PHE A 222 3.31 0.64 2.72
CA PHE A 222 4.69 0.57 2.26
C PHE A 222 4.75 0.87 0.77
N THR A 223 5.66 1.75 0.35
CA THR A 223 5.91 2.02 -1.07
C THR A 223 7.36 1.74 -1.40
N PHE A 224 7.58 1.07 -2.52
CA PHE A 224 8.89 0.82 -3.11
C PHE A 224 8.86 1.31 -4.53
N SER A 225 9.75 2.23 -4.88
CA SER A 225 9.76 2.81 -6.22
C SER A 225 11.16 3.01 -6.77
N ALA A 226 11.25 2.99 -8.08
CA ALA A 226 12.41 3.45 -8.83
C ALA A 226 12.05 4.72 -9.59
N GLY A 227 12.96 5.67 -9.64
CA GLY A 227 12.82 6.91 -10.37
C GLY A 227 14.11 7.31 -11.07
N TYR A 228 14.03 8.27 -11.96
CA TYR A 228 15.19 8.84 -12.62
C TYR A 228 15.21 10.35 -12.39
N ARG A 229 16.37 10.88 -12.00
CA ARG A 229 16.57 12.30 -11.68
C ARG A 229 17.01 13.06 -12.92
N PHE A 230 16.21 14.02 -13.34
CA PHE A 230 16.54 14.98 -14.38
C PHE A 230 16.83 16.33 -13.74
N SER A 231 18.01 16.92 -14.02
CA SER A 231 18.29 18.30 -13.62
C SER A 231 17.61 19.27 -14.57
N LEU A 232 17.08 20.37 -14.03
CA LEU A 232 16.46 21.47 -14.78
C LEU A 232 17.43 22.64 -14.93
#